data_cec046d5b1ef6c03ec2dae7ba050eecb
#
_entry.id   cec046d5b1ef6c03ec2dae7ba050eecb
#
_cell.length_a   1.000
_cell.length_b   1.000
_cell.length_c   1.000
_cell.angle_alpha   90.00
_cell.angle_beta   90.00
_cell.angle_gamma   90.00
#
_symmetry.space_group_name_H-M   'P 1'
#
loop_
_entity.id
_entity.type
_entity.pdbx_description
1 polymer ?
#
loop_
_entity_poly.entity_id
_entity_poly.type
_entity_poly.pdbx_seq_one_letter_code
_entity_poly.pdbx_strand_id
1 'polypeptide(L)'
;HGHLAQPVSGMSSFIHSPSAQFTTPIAMISFIVYAIFAYGGMETMGGIMDSLDEPEKTFPRGILFATAIIAVGYALTIFMWGFSTNWRHVFGGGQVTLGNVTYVLMGNLGVAFGNAIGVSHHTALLFGSLMTRFTGFSILLAVIGSFFIMTYSPIKSFIMGSDPDLWPEKVTKL
;
A
#
# COMPACT_ATOMS: atom_id res chain seq x y z
N HIS A 1 -15.46 -24.63 -14.04
CA HIS A 1 -16.26 -23.43 -13.83
C HIS A 1 -15.62 -22.63 -12.69
N GLY A 2 -14.91 -21.56 -13.05
CA GLY A 2 -14.32 -20.66 -12.05
C GLY A 2 -15.43 -19.92 -11.31
N HIS A 3 -15.72 -20.36 -10.09
CA HIS A 3 -16.59 -19.61 -9.21
C HIS A 3 -15.78 -18.46 -8.60
N LEU A 4 -16.29 -17.22 -8.70
CA LEU A 4 -15.77 -16.10 -7.93
C LEU A 4 -15.85 -16.44 -6.45
N ALA A 5 -14.83 -16.11 -5.69
CA ALA A 5 -14.79 -16.35 -4.24
C ALA A 5 -15.92 -15.60 -3.52
N GLN A 6 -16.39 -14.48 -4.10
CA GLN A 6 -17.50 -13.69 -3.61
C GLN A 6 -18.71 -13.83 -4.54
N PRO A 7 -19.91 -14.17 -4.01
CA PRO A 7 -21.12 -14.16 -4.80
C PRO A 7 -21.46 -12.70 -5.17
N VAL A 8 -21.52 -12.43 -6.47
CA VAL A 8 -21.93 -11.13 -7.01
C VAL A 8 -23.40 -11.25 -7.42
N SER A 9 -24.27 -10.52 -6.74
CA SER A 9 -25.72 -10.51 -6.97
C SER A 9 -26.21 -9.30 -7.79
N GLY A 10 -25.29 -8.52 -8.37
CA GLY A 10 -25.57 -7.34 -9.15
C GLY A 10 -24.78 -6.11 -8.68
N MET A 11 -25.14 -4.93 -9.19
CA MET A 11 -24.46 -3.67 -8.89
C MET A 11 -24.43 -3.34 -7.40
N SER A 12 -25.44 -3.77 -6.63
CA SER A 12 -25.50 -3.59 -5.18
C SER A 12 -24.31 -4.22 -4.45
N SER A 13 -23.74 -5.30 -4.99
CA SER A 13 -22.55 -5.93 -4.40
C SER A 13 -21.29 -5.07 -4.44
N PHE A 14 -21.25 -4.08 -5.33
CA PHE A 14 -20.13 -3.13 -5.46
C PHE A 14 -20.38 -1.81 -4.71
N ILE A 15 -21.62 -1.50 -4.37
CA ILE A 15 -22.00 -0.24 -3.73
C ILE A 15 -22.12 -0.40 -2.21
N HIS A 16 -22.59 -1.56 -1.76
CA HIS A 16 -22.84 -1.78 -0.33
C HIS A 16 -21.65 -2.46 0.34
N SER A 17 -21.09 -1.81 1.34
CA SER A 17 -20.04 -2.42 2.17
C SER A 17 -20.59 -3.65 2.93
N PRO A 18 -19.88 -4.79 2.92
CA PRO A 18 -20.22 -5.94 3.76
C PRO A 18 -19.94 -5.68 5.24
N SER A 19 -19.21 -4.63 5.59
CA SER A 19 -18.90 -4.25 6.96
C SER A 19 -19.98 -3.30 7.49
N ALA A 20 -20.57 -3.65 8.64
CA ALA A 20 -21.55 -2.80 9.34
C ALA A 20 -20.96 -1.42 9.74
N GLN A 21 -19.65 -1.30 9.83
CA GLN A 21 -18.97 -0.07 10.19
C GLN A 21 -19.02 1.00 9.08
N PHE A 22 -19.18 0.60 7.82
CA PHE A 22 -19.12 1.50 6.65
C PHE A 22 -20.46 1.58 5.91
N THR A 23 -21.57 1.56 6.65
CA THR A 23 -22.93 1.63 6.07
C THR A 23 -23.46 3.06 5.95
N THR A 24 -22.88 4.01 6.68
CA THR A 24 -23.31 5.42 6.63
C THR A 24 -22.40 6.25 5.72
N PRO A 25 -22.93 7.30 5.04
CA PRO A 25 -22.11 8.19 4.20
C PRO A 25 -20.95 8.81 4.97
N ILE A 26 -21.13 9.17 6.22
CA ILE A 26 -20.09 9.75 7.08
C ILE A 26 -18.95 8.74 7.32
N ALA A 27 -19.29 7.48 7.59
CA ALA A 27 -18.30 6.44 7.78
C ALA A 27 -17.52 6.15 6.47
N MET A 28 -18.19 6.20 5.31
CA MET A 28 -17.54 6.09 4.01
C MET A 28 -16.57 7.25 3.75
N ILE A 29 -17.00 8.49 4.04
CA ILE A 29 -16.14 9.68 3.90
C ILE A 29 -14.94 9.60 4.86
N SER A 30 -15.14 9.13 6.09
CA SER A 30 -14.04 8.93 7.05
C SER A 30 -12.97 7.98 6.52
N PHE A 31 -13.34 7.01 5.67
CA PHE A 31 -12.39 6.11 5.04
C PHE A 31 -11.49 6.80 4.00
N ILE A 32 -11.93 7.92 3.41
CA ILE A 32 -11.13 8.72 2.48
C ILE A 32 -9.86 9.24 3.15
N VAL A 33 -9.89 9.49 4.47
CA VAL A 33 -8.70 9.90 5.24
C VAL A 33 -7.59 8.87 5.12
N TYR A 34 -7.91 7.58 5.17
CA TYR A 34 -6.92 6.51 5.00
C TYR A 34 -6.38 6.46 3.56
N ALA A 35 -7.24 6.70 2.58
CA ALA A 35 -6.84 6.75 1.18
C ALA A 35 -5.89 7.95 0.93
N ILE A 36 -6.18 9.12 1.47
CA ILE A 36 -5.31 10.29 1.40
C ILE A 36 -3.97 9.99 2.08
N PHE A 37 -3.99 9.37 3.25
CA PHE A 37 -2.77 9.00 3.98
C PHE A 37 -1.88 8.02 3.18
N ALA A 38 -2.46 7.17 2.35
CA ALA A 38 -1.71 6.26 1.48
C ALA A 38 -0.86 6.99 0.42
N TYR A 39 -1.20 8.24 0.10
CA TYR A 39 -0.43 9.12 -0.79
C TYR A 39 0.42 10.15 -0.04
N GLY A 40 0.33 10.19 1.30
CA GLY A 40 1.16 11.06 2.14
C GLY A 40 2.63 10.67 2.08
N GLY A 41 3.51 11.63 2.44
CA GLY A 41 4.94 11.41 2.49
C GLY A 41 5.70 11.86 1.24
N MET A 42 5.02 12.21 0.15
CA MET A 42 5.68 12.76 -1.04
C MET A 42 6.37 14.11 -0.75
N GLU A 43 5.85 14.87 0.19
CA GLU A 43 6.44 16.11 0.67
C GLU A 43 7.82 15.91 1.32
N THR A 44 8.10 14.75 1.90
CA THR A 44 9.41 14.45 2.49
C THR A 44 10.51 14.34 1.45
N MET A 45 10.14 14.07 0.19
CA MET A 45 11.07 14.04 -0.94
C MET A 45 11.62 15.42 -1.30
N GLY A 46 11.00 16.51 -0.82
CA GLY A 46 11.50 17.87 -1.02
C GLY A 46 12.93 18.08 -0.50
N GLY A 47 13.31 17.37 0.57
CA GLY A 47 14.66 17.45 1.14
C GLY A 47 15.80 16.85 0.29
N ILE A 48 15.48 16.18 -0.83
CA ILE A 48 16.48 15.63 -1.75
C ILE A 48 16.46 16.31 -3.12
N MET A 49 15.69 17.40 -3.28
CA MET A 49 15.57 18.10 -4.58
C MET A 49 16.90 18.66 -5.09
N ASP A 50 17.75 19.12 -4.20
CA ASP A 50 19.08 19.63 -4.50
C ASP A 50 20.05 18.57 -5.06
N SER A 51 19.71 17.30 -4.89
CA SER A 51 20.48 16.15 -5.40
C SER A 51 20.03 15.70 -6.80
N LEU A 52 19.04 16.38 -7.40
CA LEU A 52 18.48 16.03 -8.71
C LEU A 52 19.05 16.93 -9.80
N ASP A 53 19.32 16.34 -10.97
CA ASP A 53 19.59 17.09 -12.19
C ASP A 53 18.28 17.73 -12.69
N GLU A 54 18.30 19.03 -12.98
CA GLU A 54 17.13 19.83 -13.38
C GLU A 54 15.89 19.59 -12.47
N PRO A 55 15.96 19.91 -11.17
CA PRO A 55 14.92 19.53 -10.20
C PRO A 55 13.54 20.05 -10.55
N GLU A 56 13.45 21.24 -11.16
CA GLU A 56 12.18 21.85 -11.58
C GLU A 56 11.41 21.01 -12.61
N LYS A 57 12.10 20.21 -13.41
CA LYS A 57 11.50 19.33 -14.41
C LYS A 57 11.41 17.88 -13.95
N THR A 58 12.48 17.40 -13.33
CA THR A 58 12.62 15.98 -12.97
C THR A 58 11.76 15.62 -11.79
N PHE A 59 11.69 16.49 -10.78
CA PHE A 59 10.91 16.23 -9.57
C PHE A 59 9.39 16.12 -9.83
N PRO A 60 8.70 17.07 -10.51
CA PRO A 60 7.28 16.93 -10.81
C PRO A 60 6.95 15.71 -11.68
N ARG A 61 7.81 15.40 -12.66
CA ARG A 61 7.63 14.21 -13.52
C ARG A 61 7.78 12.92 -12.72
N GLY A 62 8.78 12.86 -11.84
CA GLY A 62 9.01 11.72 -10.95
C GLY A 62 7.81 11.47 -10.03
N ILE A 63 7.28 12.51 -9.40
CA ILE A 63 6.09 12.42 -8.53
C ILE A 63 4.86 11.98 -9.34
N LEU A 64 4.61 12.58 -10.49
CA LEU A 64 3.48 12.21 -11.33
C LEU A 64 3.55 10.72 -11.73
N PHE A 65 4.72 10.25 -12.14
CA PHE A 65 4.93 8.87 -12.54
C PHE A 65 4.76 7.90 -11.36
N ALA A 66 5.34 8.24 -10.21
CA ALA A 66 5.20 7.47 -8.98
C ALA A 66 3.72 7.39 -8.53
N THR A 67 3.01 8.52 -8.54
CA THR A 67 1.58 8.57 -8.19
C THR A 67 0.74 7.71 -9.14
N ALA A 68 1.02 7.75 -10.44
CA ALA A 68 0.32 6.93 -11.43
C ALA A 68 0.55 5.43 -11.18
N ILE A 69 1.81 5.03 -10.93
CA ILE A 69 2.14 3.62 -10.62
C ILE A 69 1.44 3.17 -9.33
N ILE A 70 1.45 3.99 -8.29
CA ILE A 70 0.80 3.69 -7.00
C ILE A 70 -0.72 3.56 -7.19
N ALA A 71 -1.35 4.49 -7.90
CA ALA A 71 -2.79 4.48 -8.15
C ALA A 71 -3.22 3.22 -8.93
N VAL A 72 -2.52 2.91 -10.02
CA VAL A 72 -2.79 1.71 -10.83
C VAL A 72 -2.51 0.43 -10.03
N GLY A 73 -1.40 0.38 -9.30
CA GLY A 73 -1.03 -0.77 -8.48
C GLY A 73 -2.07 -1.05 -7.39
N TYR A 74 -2.52 -0.03 -6.68
CA TYR A 74 -3.58 -0.18 -5.66
C TYR A 74 -4.91 -0.61 -6.27
N ALA A 75 -5.34 0.05 -7.36
CA ALA A 75 -6.58 -0.29 -8.04
C ALA A 75 -6.57 -1.75 -8.51
N LEU A 76 -5.49 -2.20 -9.14
CA LEU A 76 -5.33 -3.57 -9.61
C LEU A 76 -5.35 -4.58 -8.44
N THR A 77 -4.63 -4.29 -7.37
CA THR A 77 -4.57 -5.17 -6.19
C THR A 77 -5.94 -5.31 -5.53
N ILE A 78 -6.66 -4.19 -5.32
CA ILE A 78 -8.01 -4.21 -4.73
C ILE A 78 -8.98 -4.99 -5.63
N PHE A 79 -8.88 -4.80 -6.94
CA PHE A 79 -9.69 -5.53 -7.90
C PHE A 79 -9.44 -7.04 -7.83
N MET A 80 -8.17 -7.46 -7.80
CA MET A 80 -7.81 -8.87 -7.67
C MET A 80 -8.27 -9.47 -6.33
N TRP A 81 -8.19 -8.72 -5.24
CA TRP A 81 -8.74 -9.13 -3.96
C TRP A 81 -10.26 -9.33 -4.01
N GLY A 82 -10.97 -8.49 -4.76
CA GLY A 82 -12.41 -8.62 -4.98
C GLY A 82 -12.80 -9.97 -5.61
N PHE A 83 -11.96 -10.49 -6.50
CA PHE A 83 -12.20 -11.81 -7.14
C PHE A 83 -11.76 -13.00 -6.29
N SER A 84 -10.71 -12.85 -5.50
CA SER A 84 -10.07 -13.94 -4.76
C SER A 84 -10.61 -14.14 -3.35
N THR A 85 -11.40 -13.20 -2.81
CA THR A 85 -11.79 -13.20 -1.40
C THR A 85 -13.31 -13.07 -1.24
N ASN A 86 -13.90 -13.94 -0.43
CA ASN A 86 -15.26 -13.77 0.06
C ASN A 86 -15.25 -12.80 1.24
N TRP A 87 -15.56 -11.53 0.97
CA TRP A 87 -15.52 -10.45 1.95
C TRP A 87 -16.43 -10.69 3.15
N ARG A 88 -17.65 -11.22 2.93
CA ARG A 88 -18.59 -11.51 4.01
C ARG A 88 -18.04 -12.55 4.98
N HIS A 89 -17.43 -13.59 4.45
CA HIS A 89 -16.86 -14.65 5.26
C HIS A 89 -15.62 -14.17 6.02
N VAL A 90 -14.73 -13.46 5.35
CA VAL A 90 -13.45 -13.00 5.90
C VAL A 90 -13.67 -11.94 6.98
N PHE A 91 -14.51 -10.96 6.75
CA PHE A 91 -14.76 -9.88 7.70
C PHE A 91 -15.86 -10.19 8.72
N GLY A 92 -16.77 -11.14 8.42
CA GLY A 92 -17.84 -11.53 9.32
C GLY A 92 -17.37 -12.34 10.53
N GLY A 93 -16.20 -12.96 10.46
CA GLY A 93 -15.65 -13.82 11.52
C GLY A 93 -14.91 -13.07 12.64
N GLY A 94 -14.71 -11.76 12.53
CA GLY A 94 -14.02 -10.94 13.54
C GLY A 94 -12.51 -11.22 13.72
N GLN A 95 -11.95 -12.16 12.97
CA GLN A 95 -10.52 -12.52 13.06
C GLN A 95 -9.63 -11.63 12.19
N VAL A 96 -10.20 -10.90 11.24
CA VAL A 96 -9.48 -10.01 10.35
C VAL A 96 -9.54 -8.60 10.92
N THR A 97 -8.36 -8.04 11.15
CA THR A 97 -8.14 -6.70 11.69
C THR A 97 -7.36 -5.86 10.69
N LEU A 98 -7.27 -4.56 10.90
CA LEU A 98 -6.42 -3.68 10.08
C LEU A 98 -4.95 -4.13 10.05
N GLY A 99 -4.48 -4.79 11.12
CA GLY A 99 -3.09 -5.27 11.21
C GLY A 99 -2.79 -6.52 10.38
N ASN A 100 -3.80 -7.33 10.05
CA ASN A 100 -3.59 -8.58 9.31
C ASN A 100 -4.33 -8.68 7.98
N VAL A 101 -5.20 -7.73 7.66
CA VAL A 101 -6.06 -7.76 6.45
C VAL A 101 -5.26 -7.95 5.17
N THR A 102 -4.17 -7.23 4.99
CA THR A 102 -3.33 -7.32 3.79
C THR A 102 -2.74 -8.71 3.62
N TYR A 103 -2.26 -9.33 4.70
CA TYR A 103 -1.72 -10.68 4.69
C TYR A 103 -2.76 -11.72 4.32
N VAL A 104 -3.96 -11.60 4.89
CA VAL A 104 -5.09 -12.51 4.61
C VAL A 104 -5.52 -12.40 3.14
N LEU A 105 -5.68 -11.17 2.63
CA LEU A 105 -6.11 -10.94 1.25
C LEU A 105 -5.06 -11.42 0.24
N MET A 106 -3.79 -11.19 0.49
CA MET A 106 -2.69 -11.68 -0.36
C MET A 106 -2.55 -13.19 -0.30
N GLY A 107 -2.74 -13.79 0.87
CA GLY A 107 -2.80 -15.24 1.03
C GLY A 107 -3.92 -15.86 0.20
N ASN A 108 -5.14 -15.32 0.30
CA ASN A 108 -6.29 -15.76 -0.50
C ASN A 108 -6.05 -15.58 -1.99
N LEU A 109 -5.42 -14.51 -2.41
CA LEU A 109 -5.04 -14.29 -3.81
C LEU A 109 -4.08 -15.36 -4.31
N GLY A 110 -3.06 -15.72 -3.52
CA GLY A 110 -2.12 -16.79 -3.87
C GLY A 110 -2.80 -18.14 -4.00
N VAL A 111 -3.72 -18.48 -3.09
CA VAL A 111 -4.51 -19.72 -3.17
C VAL A 111 -5.41 -19.72 -4.41
N ALA A 112 -6.09 -18.61 -4.68
CA ALA A 112 -6.95 -18.46 -5.85
C ALA A 112 -6.16 -18.60 -7.16
N PHE A 113 -4.98 -18.02 -7.22
CA PHE A 113 -4.07 -18.16 -8.35
C PHE A 113 -3.64 -19.61 -8.56
N GLY A 114 -3.20 -20.30 -7.50
CA GLY A 114 -2.86 -21.72 -7.58
C GLY A 114 -4.00 -22.59 -8.10
N ASN A 115 -5.21 -22.35 -7.60
CA ASN A 115 -6.41 -23.06 -8.07
C ASN A 115 -6.73 -22.74 -9.54
N ALA A 116 -6.55 -21.49 -9.97
CA ALA A 116 -6.82 -21.07 -11.34
C ALA A 116 -5.90 -21.73 -12.37
N ILE A 117 -4.64 -21.97 -12.02
CA ILE A 117 -3.68 -22.69 -12.89
C ILE A 117 -3.77 -24.21 -12.77
N GLY A 118 -4.71 -24.72 -11.95
CA GLY A 118 -5.02 -26.14 -11.87
C GLY A 118 -4.02 -26.99 -11.08
N VAL A 119 -3.23 -26.38 -10.17
CA VAL A 119 -2.35 -27.17 -9.29
C VAL A 119 -3.12 -27.84 -8.17
N SER A 120 -2.49 -28.82 -7.49
CA SER A 120 -3.10 -29.49 -6.35
C SER A 120 -3.47 -28.51 -5.25
N HIS A 121 -4.48 -28.82 -4.44
CA HIS A 121 -4.89 -27.97 -3.31
C HIS A 121 -3.73 -27.68 -2.34
N HIS A 122 -2.89 -28.66 -2.06
CA HIS A 122 -1.69 -28.48 -1.24
C HIS A 122 -0.74 -27.45 -1.85
N THR A 123 -0.50 -27.52 -3.15
CA THR A 123 0.36 -26.55 -3.86
C THR A 123 -0.26 -25.15 -3.88
N ALA A 124 -1.59 -25.05 -4.03
CA ALA A 124 -2.29 -23.77 -3.96
C ALA A 124 -2.13 -23.11 -2.58
N LEU A 125 -2.17 -23.88 -1.48
CA LEU A 125 -1.89 -23.38 -0.13
C LEU A 125 -0.43 -22.89 0.01
N LEU A 126 0.52 -23.55 -0.64
CA LEU A 126 1.91 -23.06 -0.68
C LEU A 126 2.01 -21.70 -1.39
N PHE A 127 1.32 -21.50 -2.50
CA PHE A 127 1.25 -20.18 -3.16
C PHE A 127 0.68 -19.11 -2.23
N GLY A 128 -0.39 -19.41 -1.49
CA GLY A 128 -0.94 -18.51 -0.47
C GLY A 128 0.09 -18.15 0.59
N SER A 129 0.81 -19.14 1.12
CA SER A 129 1.86 -18.92 2.13
C SER A 129 3.03 -18.09 1.58
N LEU A 130 3.45 -18.35 0.35
CA LEU A 130 4.50 -17.56 -0.31
C LEU A 130 4.09 -16.10 -0.51
N MET A 131 2.86 -15.84 -0.98
CA MET A 131 2.33 -14.48 -1.14
C MET A 131 2.26 -13.74 0.20
N THR A 132 1.82 -14.40 1.26
CA THR A 132 1.78 -13.83 2.61
C THR A 132 3.19 -13.45 3.10
N ARG A 133 4.19 -14.32 2.93
CA ARG A 133 5.58 -14.06 3.32
C ARG A 133 6.20 -12.96 2.48
N PHE A 134 5.96 -12.97 1.18
CA PHE A 134 6.44 -11.93 0.27
C PHE A 134 5.85 -10.55 0.64
N THR A 135 4.57 -10.51 1.01
CA THR A 135 3.92 -9.29 1.51
C THR A 135 4.60 -8.77 2.77
N GLY A 136 4.88 -9.65 3.74
CA GLY A 136 5.59 -9.28 4.97
C GLY A 136 6.97 -8.71 4.69
N PHE A 137 7.72 -9.35 3.80
CA PHE A 137 9.04 -8.86 3.40
C PHE A 137 8.97 -7.51 2.69
N SER A 138 8.00 -7.33 1.79
CA SER A 138 7.79 -6.07 1.07
C SER A 138 7.43 -4.92 2.01
N ILE A 139 6.55 -5.18 2.99
CA ILE A 139 6.18 -4.19 4.02
C ILE A 139 7.41 -3.83 4.86
N LEU A 140 8.22 -4.81 5.27
CA LEU A 140 9.46 -4.56 6.03
C LEU A 140 10.41 -3.65 5.25
N LEU A 141 10.66 -3.93 3.97
CA LEU A 141 11.52 -3.09 3.13
C LEU A 141 10.94 -1.67 2.96
N ALA A 142 9.62 -1.55 2.78
CA ALA A 142 8.96 -0.26 2.67
C ALA A 142 9.09 0.57 3.95
N VAL A 143 8.92 -0.06 5.13
CA VAL A 143 9.08 0.61 6.43
C VAL A 143 10.52 1.06 6.64
N ILE A 144 11.50 0.21 6.31
CA ILE A 144 12.93 0.58 6.41
C ILE A 144 13.23 1.77 5.49
N GLY A 145 12.79 1.71 4.22
CA GLY A 145 12.99 2.80 3.26
C GLY A 145 12.34 4.12 3.73
N SER A 146 11.11 4.04 4.20
CA SER A 146 10.39 5.21 4.74
C SER A 146 11.08 5.79 5.96
N PHE A 147 11.58 4.94 6.86
CA PHE A 147 12.32 5.36 8.05
C PHE A 147 13.57 6.17 7.67
N PHE A 148 14.35 5.68 6.70
CA PHE A 148 15.53 6.40 6.23
C PHE A 148 15.18 7.77 5.67
N ILE A 149 14.17 7.85 4.80
CA ILE A 149 13.75 9.13 4.18
C ILE A 149 13.20 10.08 5.24
N MET A 150 12.33 9.62 6.13
CA MET A 150 11.74 10.42 7.19
C MET A 150 12.77 10.94 8.22
N THR A 151 13.89 10.25 8.37
CA THR A 151 14.97 10.68 9.25
C THR A 151 15.95 11.60 8.51
N TYR A 152 16.41 11.19 7.34
CA TYR A 152 17.45 11.89 6.58
C TYR A 152 16.97 13.25 6.05
N SER A 153 15.80 13.31 5.42
CA SER A 153 15.31 14.51 4.76
C SER A 153 15.12 15.71 5.71
N PRO A 154 14.42 15.58 6.87
CA PRO A 154 14.32 16.67 7.84
C PRO A 154 15.66 17.10 8.42
N ILE A 155 16.54 16.14 8.75
CA ILE A 155 17.86 16.45 9.30
C ILE A 155 18.69 17.24 8.28
N LYS A 156 18.72 16.80 7.02
CA LYS A 156 19.40 17.50 5.95
C LYS A 156 18.83 18.91 5.76
N SER A 157 17.51 19.04 5.67
CA SER A 157 16.84 20.34 5.51
C SER A 157 17.14 21.29 6.67
N PHE A 158 17.22 20.77 7.90
CA PHE A 158 17.54 21.58 9.08
C PHE A 158 18.99 22.06 9.06
N ILE A 159 19.93 21.20 8.71
CA ILE A 159 21.36 21.54 8.62
C ILE A 159 21.61 22.54 7.50
N MET A 160 21.07 22.30 6.31
CA MET A 160 21.25 23.16 5.13
C MET A 160 20.52 24.49 5.24
N GLY A 161 19.43 24.56 6.01
CA GLY A 161 18.63 25.77 6.25
C GLY A 161 19.12 26.63 7.43
N SER A 162 20.12 26.16 8.18
CA SER A 162 20.72 26.91 9.31
C SER A 162 22.08 27.48 8.95
N ASP A 163 22.58 28.43 9.80
CA ASP A 163 23.89 29.05 9.62
C ASP A 163 24.98 27.96 9.63
N PRO A 164 25.85 27.91 8.58
CA PRO A 164 26.93 26.92 8.50
C PRO A 164 27.89 26.95 9.70
N ASP A 165 28.06 28.10 10.33
CA ASP A 165 28.96 28.29 11.48
C ASP A 165 28.45 27.59 12.76
N LEU A 166 27.17 27.19 12.78
CA LEU A 166 26.59 26.41 13.90
C LEU A 166 26.93 24.94 13.89
N TRP A 167 27.48 24.43 12.78
CA TRP A 167 27.71 23.00 12.60
C TRP A 167 29.16 22.65 12.36
N PRO A 168 29.62 21.49 12.84
CA PRO A 168 30.93 20.98 12.48
C PRO A 168 31.07 20.83 10.95
N GLU A 169 32.22 21.20 10.40
CA GLU A 169 32.50 21.20 8.96
C GLU A 169 32.17 19.85 8.25
N LYS A 170 32.30 18.72 8.98
CA LYS A 170 31.98 17.40 8.43
C LYS A 170 30.48 17.17 8.22
N VAL A 171 29.62 17.89 8.94
CA VAL A 171 28.17 17.75 8.88
C VAL A 171 27.58 18.63 7.77
N THR A 172 28.24 19.74 7.45
CA THR A 172 27.78 20.63 6.36
C THR A 172 28.11 20.13 4.97
N LYS A 173 28.86 19.03 4.85
CA LYS A 173 29.21 18.36 3.57
C LYS A 173 28.30 17.18 3.22
N LEU A 174 27.15 17.07 3.89
CA LEU A 174 26.09 16.12 3.56
C LEU A 174 25.34 16.57 2.31
#